data_18cab26e2d012f1a3aa97e1ced98ff90
#
_entry.id   18cab26e2d012f1a3aa97e1ced98ff90
#
_cell.length_a   1.000
_cell.length_b   1.000
_cell.length_c   1.000
_cell.angle_alpha   90.00
_cell.angle_beta   90.00
_cell.angle_gamma   90.00
#
_symmetry.space_group_name_H-M   'P 1'
#
loop_
_entity.id
_entity.type
_entity.pdbx_description
1 polymer ?
#
loop_
_entity_poly.entity_id
_entity_poly.type
_entity_poly.pdbx_seq_one_letter_code
_entity_poly.pdbx_strand_id
1 'polypeptide(L)'
;MATMRVNACSVAYEVIGDGRPWAITPGGRFSKDSPGVRELATALAERGNRVLIWDRPNCGASEVCFTGTSESAMQADALAALLQELDMTPAVIVGGSGGSRVSLLTAARHRDVAAGLAMWWISGGVFGLMTLGVHYCGGSLKAAWNGGMEAVAELPEWAEVIERNPANRQRFLEQDPATFIATMERWMAVYCACGDELVPGLQDADARQLRVPALVFRSGASDFNHTRATSEQLAALLPDARLVEPPWGDGEWNHRSAARPGGRGEGLFIGWPALAPVLQAWADEMVGSPA
;
A
#
# COMPACT_ATOMS: atom_id res chain seq x y z
N MET A 1 15.35 13.70 3.29
CA MET A 1 14.44 12.66 3.77
C MET A 1 14.15 12.94 5.23
N ALA A 2 12.90 13.10 5.58
CA ALA A 2 12.48 13.29 6.96
C ALA A 2 12.03 11.93 7.57
N THR A 3 12.08 11.83 8.88
CA THR A 3 11.55 10.67 9.62
C THR A 3 10.65 11.17 10.74
N MET A 4 9.60 10.43 11.03
CA MET A 4 8.68 10.71 12.13
C MET A 4 8.35 9.43 12.87
N ARG A 5 8.31 9.50 14.20
CA ARG A 5 7.87 8.37 15.00
C ARG A 5 6.37 8.38 15.11
N VAL A 6 5.72 7.39 14.55
CA VAL A 6 4.27 7.18 14.62
C VAL A 6 3.98 5.80 15.18
N ASN A 7 3.11 5.75 16.17
CA ASN A 7 2.87 4.52 16.93
C ASN A 7 4.20 3.92 17.47
N ALA A 8 4.49 2.67 17.17
CA ALA A 8 5.70 1.99 17.61
C ALA A 8 6.87 2.07 16.61
N CYS A 9 6.74 2.81 15.49
CA CYS A 9 7.65 2.74 14.35
C CYS A 9 8.11 4.12 13.90
N SER A 10 9.39 4.27 13.53
CA SER A 10 9.90 5.43 12.84
C SER A 10 9.69 5.26 11.33
N VAL A 11 9.02 6.22 10.71
CA VAL A 11 8.59 6.19 9.32
C VAL A 11 9.33 7.26 8.54
N ALA A 12 9.93 6.87 7.42
CA ALA A 12 10.59 7.79 6.49
C ALA A 12 9.57 8.35 5.49
N TYR A 13 9.59 9.66 5.26
CA TYR A 13 8.62 10.30 4.39
C TYR A 13 9.20 11.54 3.70
N GLU A 14 8.42 12.06 2.75
CA GLU A 14 8.63 13.34 2.08
C GLU A 14 7.28 13.96 1.72
N VAL A 15 7.19 15.27 1.83
CA VAL A 15 6.03 16.05 1.38
C VAL A 15 6.49 16.96 0.24
N ILE A 16 5.74 16.95 -0.86
CA ILE A 16 6.03 17.67 -2.10
C ILE A 16 4.85 18.58 -2.42
N GLY A 17 5.14 19.86 -2.68
CA GLY A 17 4.14 20.87 -3.01
C GLY A 17 3.34 21.38 -1.81
N ASP A 18 2.36 22.22 -2.12
CA ASP A 18 1.43 22.85 -1.17
C ASP A 18 -0.01 22.76 -1.71
N GLY A 19 -0.99 22.90 -0.83
CA GLY A 19 -2.43 22.86 -1.19
C GLY A 19 -3.16 21.64 -0.65
N ARG A 20 -4.07 21.04 -1.45
CA ARG A 20 -4.89 19.91 -1.03
C ARG A 20 -4.03 18.71 -0.59
N PRO A 21 -4.28 18.14 0.62
CA PRO A 21 -3.51 17.01 1.10
C PRO A 21 -3.76 15.73 0.30
N TRP A 22 -2.67 15.05 -0.08
CA TRP A 22 -2.67 13.74 -0.73
C TRP A 22 -1.68 12.81 -0.06
N ALA A 23 -1.94 11.51 -0.10
CA ALA A 23 -0.97 10.48 0.28
C ALA A 23 -0.91 9.40 -0.79
N ILE A 24 0.29 9.09 -1.28
CA ILE A 24 0.54 8.04 -2.27
C ILE A 24 1.22 6.87 -1.59
N THR A 25 0.64 5.68 -1.71
CA THR A 25 1.18 4.44 -1.16
C THR A 25 1.51 3.45 -2.28
N PRO A 26 2.80 3.09 -2.49
CA PRO A 26 3.19 2.07 -3.46
C PRO A 26 2.76 0.67 -3.01
N GLY A 27 2.78 -0.29 -3.93
CA GLY A 27 2.50 -1.70 -3.64
C GLY A 27 3.72 -2.48 -3.16
N GLY A 28 3.57 -3.78 -2.96
CA GLY A 28 4.67 -4.68 -2.54
C GLY A 28 5.36 -4.21 -1.27
N ARG A 29 6.64 -4.51 -1.12
CA ARG A 29 7.56 -3.88 -0.15
C ARG A 29 8.45 -2.83 -0.81
N PHE A 30 7.89 -2.09 -1.77
CA PHE A 30 8.60 -1.03 -2.47
C PHE A 30 8.63 0.27 -1.66
N SER A 31 9.74 0.99 -1.80
CA SER A 31 9.93 2.29 -1.15
C SER A 31 9.23 3.43 -1.90
N LYS A 32 9.08 4.57 -1.22
CA LYS A 32 8.63 5.85 -1.81
C LYS A 32 9.54 6.33 -2.95
N ASP A 33 10.79 5.85 -3.00
CA ASP A 33 11.79 6.22 -4.01
C ASP A 33 11.74 5.31 -5.25
N SER A 34 10.79 4.35 -5.30
CA SER A 34 10.60 3.52 -6.49
C SER A 34 10.19 4.39 -7.69
N PRO A 35 10.82 4.19 -8.87
CA PRO A 35 10.53 4.96 -10.07
C PRO A 35 9.03 4.99 -10.42
N GLY A 36 8.49 6.18 -10.68
CA GLY A 36 7.07 6.43 -10.94
C GLY A 36 6.28 6.95 -9.73
N VAL A 37 6.71 6.68 -8.49
CA VAL A 37 6.01 7.15 -7.28
C VAL A 37 6.24 8.64 -7.07
N ARG A 38 7.51 9.08 -7.07
CA ARG A 38 7.87 10.49 -6.93
C ARG A 38 7.37 11.32 -8.10
N GLU A 39 7.45 10.78 -9.30
CA GLU A 39 6.99 11.44 -10.52
C GLU A 39 5.48 11.68 -10.50
N LEU A 40 4.69 10.72 -10.00
CA LEU A 40 3.25 10.95 -9.76
C LEU A 40 3.03 12.03 -8.70
N ALA A 41 3.78 12.00 -7.59
CA ALA A 41 3.66 13.01 -6.54
C ALA A 41 4.01 14.41 -7.06
N THR A 42 5.08 14.55 -7.84
CA THR A 42 5.47 15.81 -8.47
C THR A 42 4.39 16.30 -9.44
N ALA A 43 3.86 15.41 -10.29
CA ALA A 43 2.80 15.76 -11.23
C ALA A 43 1.50 16.23 -10.54
N LEU A 44 1.17 15.69 -9.37
CA LEU A 44 0.05 16.18 -8.56
C LEU A 44 0.40 17.49 -7.83
N ALA A 45 1.62 17.64 -7.32
CA ALA A 45 2.08 18.87 -6.67
C ALA A 45 2.07 20.08 -7.62
N GLU A 46 2.48 19.89 -8.87
CA GLU A 46 2.41 20.92 -9.93
C GLU A 46 0.97 21.37 -10.24
N ARG A 47 -0.03 20.62 -9.78
CA ARG A 47 -1.46 20.93 -9.89
C ARG A 47 -2.07 21.55 -8.63
N GLY A 48 -1.22 22.04 -7.70
CA GLY A 48 -1.66 22.70 -6.47
C GLY A 48 -2.05 21.74 -5.36
N ASN A 49 -1.34 20.63 -5.23
CA ASN A 49 -1.55 19.68 -4.16
C ASN A 49 -0.31 19.54 -3.24
N ARG A 50 -0.56 19.21 -1.98
CA ARG A 50 0.44 18.84 -0.99
C ARG A 50 0.48 17.33 -0.86
N VAL A 51 1.52 16.69 -1.38
CA VAL A 51 1.57 15.25 -1.61
C VAL A 51 2.59 14.58 -0.70
N LEU A 52 2.11 13.68 0.15
CA LEU A 52 2.92 12.78 0.97
C LEU A 52 3.29 11.53 0.17
N ILE A 53 4.59 11.24 0.10
CA ILE A 53 5.12 9.92 -0.24
C ILE A 53 5.89 9.38 0.98
N TRP A 54 5.79 8.08 1.24
CA TRP A 54 6.29 7.51 2.47
C TRP A 54 6.73 6.06 2.31
N ASP A 55 7.71 5.69 3.11
CA ASP A 55 8.08 4.29 3.31
C ASP A 55 7.23 3.74 4.44
N ARG A 56 6.36 2.79 4.12
CA ARG A 56 5.55 2.10 5.14
C ARG A 56 6.46 1.38 6.14
N PRO A 57 6.06 1.11 7.38
CA PRO A 57 6.73 0.11 8.20
C PRO A 57 7.07 -1.13 7.37
N ASN A 58 8.25 -1.68 7.53
CA ASN A 58 8.79 -2.81 6.76
C ASN A 58 9.17 -2.49 5.30
N CYS A 59 9.25 -1.23 4.91
CA CYS A 59 9.61 -0.82 3.54
C CYS A 59 10.66 0.30 3.57
N GLY A 60 11.53 0.33 2.56
CA GLY A 60 12.48 1.40 2.33
C GLY A 60 13.36 1.72 3.54
N ALA A 61 13.39 2.98 3.96
CA ALA A 61 14.20 3.45 5.07
C ALA A 61 13.45 3.47 6.44
N SER A 62 12.19 3.05 6.46
CA SER A 62 11.41 2.95 7.71
C SER A 62 11.88 1.81 8.59
N GLU A 63 11.53 1.88 9.86
CA GLU A 63 11.77 0.79 10.80
C GLU A 63 10.93 -0.44 10.46
N VAL A 64 11.47 -1.63 10.75
CA VAL A 64 10.69 -2.86 10.76
C VAL A 64 9.83 -2.94 12.02
N CYS A 65 8.59 -3.41 11.84
CA CYS A 65 7.62 -3.54 12.91
C CYS A 65 6.71 -4.75 12.65
N PHE A 66 6.46 -5.55 13.68
CA PHE A 66 5.72 -6.81 13.57
C PHE A 66 4.54 -6.84 14.56
N THR A 67 3.73 -5.78 14.53
CA THR A 67 2.57 -5.60 15.43
C THR A 67 1.24 -5.65 14.67
N GLY A 68 0.13 -5.70 15.41
CA GLY A 68 -1.21 -5.63 14.84
C GLY A 68 -1.72 -6.95 14.25
N THR A 69 -2.93 -6.90 13.71
CA THR A 69 -3.65 -8.06 13.16
C THR A 69 -3.16 -8.46 11.78
N SER A 70 -2.64 -7.50 10.99
CA SER A 70 -1.97 -7.72 9.71
C SER A 70 -0.95 -6.64 9.46
N GLU A 71 0.01 -6.88 8.55
CA GLU A 71 0.96 -5.87 8.10
C GLU A 71 0.24 -4.65 7.51
N SER A 72 -0.79 -4.89 6.70
CA SER A 72 -1.55 -3.79 6.07
C SER A 72 -2.38 -2.97 7.06
N ALA A 73 -2.92 -3.59 8.12
CA ALA A 73 -3.61 -2.87 9.19
C ALA A 73 -2.64 -2.00 9.99
N MET A 74 -1.47 -2.53 10.34
CA MET A 74 -0.40 -1.76 10.98
C MET A 74 0.06 -0.58 10.13
N GLN A 75 0.24 -0.79 8.82
CA GLN A 75 0.61 0.27 7.88
C GLN A 75 -0.50 1.32 7.73
N ALA A 76 -1.77 0.91 7.75
CA ALA A 76 -2.91 1.83 7.72
C ALA A 76 -2.96 2.72 8.96
N ASP A 77 -2.75 2.14 10.14
CA ASP A 77 -2.68 2.89 11.40
C ASP A 77 -1.48 3.85 11.42
N ALA A 78 -0.35 3.46 10.83
CA ALA A 78 0.82 4.33 10.69
C ALA A 78 0.57 5.49 9.71
N LEU A 79 -0.13 5.24 8.58
CA LEU A 79 -0.49 6.31 7.63
C LEU A 79 -1.43 7.33 8.27
N ALA A 80 -2.45 6.86 8.98
CA ALA A 80 -3.39 7.75 9.66
C ALA A 80 -2.67 8.66 10.67
N ALA A 81 -1.81 8.08 11.51
CA ALA A 81 -1.02 8.85 12.48
C ALA A 81 -0.06 9.84 11.79
N LEU A 82 0.61 9.40 10.71
CA LEU A 82 1.53 10.27 9.97
C LEU A 82 0.80 11.47 9.34
N LEU A 83 -0.37 11.26 8.76
CA LEU A 83 -1.18 12.35 8.18
C LEU A 83 -1.66 13.33 9.25
N GLN A 84 -2.06 12.83 10.43
CA GLN A 84 -2.46 13.67 11.55
C GLN A 84 -1.30 14.53 12.08
N GLU A 85 -0.13 13.94 12.30
CA GLU A 85 1.07 14.65 12.78
C GLU A 85 1.61 15.68 11.76
N LEU A 86 1.29 15.51 10.48
CA LEU A 86 1.69 16.44 9.43
C LEU A 86 0.65 17.52 9.13
N ASP A 87 -0.46 17.56 9.87
CA ASP A 87 -1.62 18.43 9.56
C ASP A 87 -2.07 18.27 8.09
N MET A 88 -2.20 17.00 7.65
CA MET A 88 -2.64 16.62 6.30
C MET A 88 -3.96 15.86 6.29
N THR A 89 -4.82 16.05 7.29
CA THR A 89 -6.14 15.42 7.37
C THR A 89 -7.25 16.46 7.18
N PRO A 90 -8.34 16.10 6.46
CA PRO A 90 -8.51 14.88 5.67
C PRO A 90 -7.73 14.93 4.34
N ALA A 91 -7.21 13.80 3.90
CA ALA A 91 -6.40 13.69 2.68
C ALA A 91 -7.08 12.84 1.60
N VAL A 92 -6.76 13.08 0.34
CA VAL A 92 -7.02 12.14 -0.75
C VAL A 92 -5.96 11.04 -0.66
N ILE A 93 -6.37 9.81 -0.35
CA ILE A 93 -5.46 8.68 -0.12
C ILE A 93 -5.50 7.77 -1.34
N VAL A 94 -4.35 7.57 -1.95
CA VAL A 94 -4.26 6.80 -3.20
C VAL A 94 -3.18 5.73 -3.13
N GLY A 95 -3.38 4.65 -3.87
CA GLY A 95 -2.40 3.59 -3.92
C GLY A 95 -2.68 2.52 -4.95
N GLY A 96 -1.65 1.74 -5.26
CA GLY A 96 -1.73 0.58 -6.14
C GLY A 96 -1.30 -0.71 -5.45
N SER A 97 -1.93 -1.83 -5.80
CA SER A 97 -1.64 -3.16 -5.26
C SER A 97 -1.75 -3.17 -3.71
N GLY A 98 -0.71 -3.55 -3.00
CA GLY A 98 -0.68 -3.46 -1.53
C GLY A 98 -1.00 -2.06 -1.00
N GLY A 99 -0.67 -1.00 -1.75
CA GLY A 99 -1.04 0.38 -1.42
C GLY A 99 -2.54 0.64 -1.47
N SER A 100 -3.29 0.04 -2.40
CA SER A 100 -4.75 0.11 -2.45
C SER A 100 -5.38 -0.46 -1.18
N ARG A 101 -4.86 -1.61 -0.72
CA ARG A 101 -5.31 -2.25 0.52
C ARG A 101 -5.05 -1.37 1.74
N VAL A 102 -3.83 -0.79 1.83
CA VAL A 102 -3.50 0.15 2.91
C VAL A 102 -4.42 1.37 2.88
N SER A 103 -4.69 1.95 1.70
CA SER A 103 -5.60 3.10 1.55
C SER A 103 -7.01 2.79 2.03
N LEU A 104 -7.57 1.65 1.63
CA LEU A 104 -8.89 1.21 2.08
C LEU A 104 -8.96 0.98 3.59
N LEU A 105 -7.97 0.27 4.14
CA LEU A 105 -7.90 0.02 5.57
C LEU A 105 -7.74 1.31 6.37
N THR A 106 -6.96 2.28 5.87
CA THR A 106 -6.83 3.59 6.51
C THR A 106 -8.19 4.29 6.62
N ALA A 107 -8.95 4.37 5.53
CA ALA A 107 -10.27 5.00 5.54
C ALA A 107 -11.30 4.23 6.40
N ALA A 108 -11.25 2.90 6.40
CA ALA A 108 -12.17 2.08 7.18
C ALA A 108 -11.93 2.18 8.69
N ARG A 109 -10.66 2.23 9.10
CA ARG A 109 -10.25 2.26 10.51
C ARG A 109 -10.20 3.66 11.11
N HIS A 110 -9.97 4.68 10.28
CA HIS A 110 -9.77 6.08 10.66
C HIS A 110 -10.64 6.98 9.78
N ARG A 111 -11.94 7.04 10.07
CA ARG A 111 -12.97 7.62 9.19
C ARG A 111 -12.78 9.11 8.86
N ASP A 112 -12.10 9.86 9.73
CA ASP A 112 -11.89 11.30 9.57
C ASP A 112 -10.59 11.65 8.81
N VAL A 113 -9.81 10.63 8.41
CA VAL A 113 -8.50 10.83 7.78
C VAL A 113 -8.60 10.96 6.27
N ALA A 114 -9.59 10.32 5.64
CA ALA A 114 -9.75 10.30 4.20
C ALA A 114 -10.81 11.28 3.70
N ALA A 115 -10.43 12.18 2.80
CA ALA A 115 -11.35 13.01 2.01
C ALA A 115 -11.84 12.29 0.75
N GLY A 116 -11.06 11.35 0.23
CA GLY A 116 -11.36 10.52 -0.92
C GLY A 116 -10.36 9.39 -1.07
N LEU A 117 -10.70 8.37 -1.86
CA LEU A 117 -9.88 7.21 -2.16
C LEU A 117 -9.69 7.04 -3.66
N ALA A 118 -8.47 6.79 -4.14
CA ALA A 118 -8.29 6.31 -5.51
C ALA A 118 -7.37 5.08 -5.54
N MET A 119 -7.81 4.04 -6.25
CA MET A 119 -7.19 2.72 -6.14
C MET A 119 -7.06 2.05 -7.49
N TRP A 120 -5.92 1.41 -7.71
CA TRP A 120 -5.64 0.60 -8.89
C TRP A 120 -4.88 -0.67 -8.52
N TRP A 121 -4.90 -1.66 -9.42
CA TRP A 121 -4.28 -2.97 -9.16
C TRP A 121 -4.73 -3.57 -7.83
N ILE A 122 -6.02 -3.73 -7.64
CA ILE A 122 -6.58 -4.23 -6.39
C ILE A 122 -6.33 -5.72 -6.30
N SER A 123 -5.52 -6.12 -5.33
CA SER A 123 -5.14 -7.52 -5.13
C SER A 123 -6.36 -8.37 -4.82
N GLY A 124 -6.53 -9.48 -5.53
CA GLY A 124 -7.67 -10.38 -5.34
C GLY A 124 -7.58 -11.62 -6.21
N GLY A 125 -8.64 -12.43 -6.13
CA GLY A 125 -8.65 -13.77 -6.73
C GLY A 125 -7.82 -14.77 -5.91
N VAL A 126 -8.23 -16.03 -5.93
CA VAL A 126 -7.62 -17.09 -5.09
C VAL A 126 -6.11 -17.20 -5.32
N PHE A 127 -5.70 -17.26 -6.59
CA PHE A 127 -4.28 -17.37 -6.93
C PHE A 127 -3.46 -16.15 -6.46
N GLY A 128 -3.98 -14.93 -6.73
CA GLY A 128 -3.32 -13.69 -6.34
C GLY A 128 -3.13 -13.59 -4.82
N LEU A 129 -4.18 -13.90 -4.05
CA LEU A 129 -4.12 -13.83 -2.59
C LEU A 129 -3.20 -14.90 -1.99
N MET A 130 -3.24 -16.13 -2.47
CA MET A 130 -2.34 -17.19 -1.99
C MET A 130 -0.87 -16.85 -2.28
N THR A 131 -0.56 -16.34 -3.46
CA THR A 131 0.81 -15.93 -3.81
C THR A 131 1.28 -14.76 -2.96
N LEU A 132 0.39 -13.81 -2.62
CA LEU A 132 0.72 -12.71 -1.71
C LEU A 132 0.99 -13.19 -0.28
N GLY A 133 0.19 -14.11 0.25
CA GLY A 133 0.44 -14.70 1.58
C GLY A 133 1.84 -15.33 1.66
N VAL A 134 2.21 -16.11 0.64
CA VAL A 134 3.53 -16.71 0.54
C VAL A 134 4.63 -15.64 0.37
N HIS A 135 4.39 -14.63 -0.48
CA HIS A 135 5.35 -13.56 -0.75
C HIS A 135 5.66 -12.72 0.48
N TYR A 136 4.65 -12.34 1.27
CA TYR A 136 4.84 -11.47 2.43
C TYR A 136 5.28 -12.20 3.69
N CYS A 137 4.88 -13.46 3.86
CA CYS A 137 5.06 -14.15 5.12
C CYS A 137 5.83 -15.47 5.00
N GLY A 138 5.69 -16.19 3.89
CA GLY A 138 6.14 -17.57 3.77
C GLY A 138 7.65 -17.74 3.85
N GLY A 139 8.45 -16.86 3.23
CA GLY A 139 9.91 -16.88 3.30
C GLY A 139 10.39 -16.64 4.73
N SER A 140 9.89 -15.59 5.36
CA SER A 140 10.23 -15.20 6.72
C SER A 140 9.80 -16.24 7.75
N LEU A 141 8.61 -16.82 7.59
CA LEU A 141 8.11 -17.91 8.44
C LEU A 141 9.02 -19.14 8.38
N LYS A 142 9.36 -19.58 7.17
CA LYS A 142 10.27 -20.72 6.97
C LYS A 142 11.67 -20.47 7.54
N ALA A 143 12.20 -19.27 7.36
CA ALA A 143 13.53 -18.91 7.88
C ALA A 143 13.53 -18.89 9.42
N ALA A 144 12.50 -18.31 10.05
CA ALA A 144 12.36 -18.28 11.49
C ALA A 144 12.29 -19.69 12.11
N TRP A 145 11.54 -20.61 11.49
CA TRP A 145 11.46 -22.01 11.91
C TRP A 145 12.79 -22.76 11.82
N ASN A 146 13.59 -22.49 10.79
CA ASN A 146 14.80 -23.28 10.49
C ASN A 146 16.06 -22.70 11.12
N GLY A 147 16.15 -21.39 11.28
CA GLY A 147 17.39 -20.72 11.70
C GLY A 147 17.19 -19.47 12.56
N GLY A 148 15.97 -19.28 13.09
CA GLY A 148 15.67 -18.15 13.97
C GLY A 148 15.74 -16.80 13.26
N MET A 149 15.87 -15.74 14.05
CA MET A 149 15.81 -14.38 13.54
C MET A 149 17.04 -13.96 12.73
N GLU A 150 18.19 -14.60 12.92
CA GLU A 150 19.36 -14.40 12.04
C GLU A 150 19.04 -14.80 10.61
N ALA A 151 18.47 -16.00 10.41
CA ALA A 151 18.07 -16.46 9.09
C ALA A 151 17.02 -15.57 8.42
N VAL A 152 16.10 -14.97 9.22
CA VAL A 152 15.13 -13.98 8.71
C VAL A 152 15.84 -12.71 8.24
N ALA A 153 16.76 -12.17 9.02
CA ALA A 153 17.49 -10.94 8.68
C ALA A 153 18.38 -11.07 7.44
N GLU A 154 18.74 -12.30 7.05
CA GLU A 154 19.56 -12.60 5.87
C GLU A 154 18.73 -12.83 4.60
N LEU A 155 17.40 -12.83 4.68
CA LEU A 155 16.56 -13.05 3.51
C LEU A 155 16.67 -11.88 2.50
N PRO A 156 16.76 -12.18 1.19
CA PRO A 156 16.82 -11.14 0.16
C PRO A 156 15.65 -10.16 0.20
N GLU A 157 14.48 -10.58 0.66
CA GLU A 157 13.27 -9.75 0.78
C GLU A 157 13.41 -8.63 1.83
N TRP A 158 14.36 -8.75 2.78
CA TRP A 158 14.66 -7.75 3.81
C TRP A 158 15.94 -6.96 3.53
N ALA A 159 16.69 -7.32 2.48
CA ALA A 159 17.98 -6.69 2.18
C ALA A 159 17.86 -5.17 2.01
N GLU A 160 16.87 -4.68 1.23
CA GLU A 160 16.70 -3.24 1.00
C GLU A 160 16.39 -2.48 2.31
N VAL A 161 15.50 -2.99 3.15
CA VAL A 161 15.11 -2.30 4.38
C VAL A 161 16.23 -2.29 5.42
N ILE A 162 17.12 -3.27 5.39
CA ILE A 162 18.33 -3.32 6.23
C ILE A 162 19.41 -2.40 5.66
N GLU A 163 19.63 -2.41 4.34
CA GLU A 163 20.61 -1.53 3.67
C GLU A 163 20.26 -0.06 3.88
N ARG A 164 18.99 0.32 3.74
CA ARG A 164 18.54 1.72 3.91
C ARG A 164 18.46 2.17 5.35
N ASN A 165 18.26 1.24 6.27
CA ASN A 165 18.25 1.46 7.72
C ASN A 165 18.94 0.32 8.46
N PRO A 166 20.27 0.39 8.64
CA PRO A 166 21.05 -0.69 9.24
C PRO A 166 20.60 -1.10 10.65
N ALA A 167 19.95 -0.21 11.40
CA ALA A 167 19.39 -0.54 12.72
C ALA A 167 18.26 -1.60 12.64
N ASN A 168 17.66 -1.80 11.46
CA ASN A 168 16.65 -2.83 11.26
C ASN A 168 17.20 -4.25 11.47
N ARG A 169 18.50 -4.49 11.14
CA ARG A 169 19.10 -5.80 11.42
C ARG A 169 19.01 -6.14 12.90
N GLN A 170 19.37 -5.21 13.77
CA GLN A 170 19.28 -5.42 15.22
C GLN A 170 17.83 -5.61 15.68
N ARG A 171 16.87 -4.87 15.09
CA ARG A 171 15.43 -5.03 15.39
C ARG A 171 14.89 -6.42 15.02
N PHE A 172 15.40 -7.05 13.96
CA PHE A 172 15.09 -8.45 13.66
C PHE A 172 15.64 -9.37 14.73
N LEU A 173 16.90 -9.20 15.13
CA LEU A 173 17.56 -10.07 16.11
C LEU A 173 16.94 -9.96 17.51
N GLU A 174 16.31 -8.84 17.83
CA GLU A 174 15.61 -8.61 19.10
C GLU A 174 14.20 -9.22 19.16
N GLN A 175 13.67 -9.72 18.02
CA GLN A 175 12.37 -10.40 18.03
C GLN A 175 12.50 -11.78 18.70
N ASP A 176 11.53 -12.12 19.53
CA ASP A 176 11.37 -13.49 19.99
C ASP A 176 10.89 -14.37 18.83
N PRO A 177 11.61 -15.44 18.45
CA PRO A 177 11.25 -16.25 17.29
C PRO A 177 9.84 -16.82 17.32
N ALA A 178 9.36 -17.27 18.49
CA ALA A 178 8.02 -17.84 18.62
C ALA A 178 6.93 -16.77 18.39
N THR A 179 7.11 -15.57 18.94
CA THR A 179 6.22 -14.43 18.74
C THR A 179 6.24 -13.97 17.29
N PHE A 180 7.40 -13.94 16.64
CA PHE A 180 7.53 -13.59 15.23
C PHE A 180 6.81 -14.62 14.33
N ILE A 181 7.00 -15.92 14.57
CA ILE A 181 6.33 -17.00 13.85
C ILE A 181 4.81 -16.84 13.98
N ALA A 182 4.29 -16.70 15.19
CA ALA A 182 2.86 -16.50 15.42
C ALA A 182 2.31 -15.25 14.72
N THR A 183 3.12 -14.20 14.61
CA THR A 183 2.75 -12.97 13.87
C THR A 183 2.70 -13.22 12.37
N MET A 184 3.69 -13.91 11.81
CA MET A 184 3.70 -14.26 10.37
C MET A 184 2.54 -15.18 10.00
N GLU A 185 2.21 -16.16 10.84
CA GLU A 185 1.05 -17.06 10.63
C GLU A 185 -0.26 -16.26 10.63
N ARG A 186 -0.45 -15.38 11.62
CA ARG A 186 -1.63 -14.51 11.72
C ARG A 186 -1.74 -13.58 10.49
N TRP A 187 -0.62 -12.97 10.06
CA TRP A 187 -0.61 -12.09 8.88
C TRP A 187 -0.86 -12.85 7.59
N MET A 188 -0.33 -14.08 7.46
CA MET A 188 -0.57 -14.94 6.31
C MET A 188 -2.02 -15.37 6.20
N ALA A 189 -2.67 -15.66 7.34
CA ALA A 189 -4.07 -16.08 7.39
C ALA A 189 -5.04 -15.04 6.79
N VAL A 190 -4.69 -13.74 6.86
CA VAL A 190 -5.50 -12.67 6.25
C VAL A 190 -5.63 -12.79 4.73
N TYR A 191 -4.70 -13.49 4.07
CA TYR A 191 -4.77 -13.76 2.62
C TYR A 191 -5.56 -15.03 2.28
N CYS A 192 -5.99 -15.79 3.28
CA CYS A 192 -6.87 -16.94 3.08
C CYS A 192 -8.29 -16.42 2.94
N ALA A 193 -8.76 -16.22 1.70
CA ALA A 193 -10.09 -15.69 1.42
C ALA A 193 -11.19 -16.51 2.10
N CYS A 194 -11.87 -15.93 3.05
CA CYS A 194 -13.00 -16.50 3.77
C CYS A 194 -14.25 -15.68 3.49
N GLY A 195 -14.92 -15.95 2.37
CA GLY A 195 -16.30 -15.57 2.08
C GLY A 195 -16.66 -14.09 2.02
N ASP A 196 -16.45 -13.33 3.11
CA ASP A 196 -16.97 -11.98 3.27
C ASP A 196 -15.88 -10.90 3.30
N GLU A 197 -14.69 -11.19 2.74
CA GLU A 197 -13.56 -10.27 2.62
C GLU A 197 -13.07 -10.24 1.18
N LEU A 198 -13.60 -9.31 0.39
CA LEU A 198 -13.09 -9.07 -0.97
C LEU A 198 -11.64 -8.57 -0.95
N VAL A 199 -11.33 -7.73 0.04
CA VAL A 199 -9.98 -7.18 0.26
C VAL A 199 -9.44 -7.72 1.59
N PRO A 200 -8.26 -8.36 1.59
CA PRO A 200 -7.69 -8.96 2.79
C PRO A 200 -7.65 -8.00 3.99
N GLY A 201 -8.25 -8.43 5.09
CA GLY A 201 -8.34 -7.68 6.34
C GLY A 201 -9.42 -6.60 6.40
N LEU A 202 -10.29 -6.53 5.40
CA LEU A 202 -11.47 -5.64 5.39
C LEU A 202 -12.74 -6.45 5.16
N GLN A 203 -13.62 -6.46 6.15
CA GLN A 203 -14.94 -7.08 6.00
C GLN A 203 -15.77 -6.31 4.97
N ASP A 204 -16.47 -7.02 4.10
CA ASP A 204 -17.35 -6.41 3.08
C ASP A 204 -18.42 -5.53 3.72
N ALA A 205 -18.89 -5.89 4.92
CA ALA A 205 -19.84 -5.08 5.68
C ALA A 205 -19.28 -3.72 6.08
N ASP A 206 -17.98 -3.63 6.43
CA ASP A 206 -17.31 -2.38 6.76
C ASP A 206 -17.04 -1.55 5.51
N ALA A 207 -16.66 -2.21 4.40
CA ALA A 207 -16.50 -1.53 3.11
C ALA A 207 -17.80 -0.86 2.65
N ARG A 208 -18.97 -1.51 2.82
CA ARG A 208 -20.29 -0.93 2.53
C ARG A 208 -20.66 0.27 3.40
N GLN A 209 -19.95 0.51 4.48
CA GLN A 209 -20.17 1.65 5.39
C GLN A 209 -19.26 2.85 5.08
N LEU A 210 -18.27 2.70 4.21
CA LEU A 210 -17.41 3.81 3.80
C LEU A 210 -18.23 4.89 3.06
N ARG A 211 -18.10 6.13 3.50
CA ARG A 211 -18.86 7.28 2.97
C ARG A 211 -17.95 8.31 2.28
N VAL A 212 -16.73 7.89 1.93
CA VAL A 212 -15.80 8.74 1.19
C VAL A 212 -15.94 8.46 -0.31
N PRO A 213 -15.87 9.48 -1.18
CA PRO A 213 -15.82 9.29 -2.62
C PRO A 213 -14.66 8.37 -2.99
N ALA A 214 -14.89 7.43 -3.88
CA ALA A 214 -13.88 6.47 -4.31
C ALA A 214 -13.76 6.40 -5.84
N LEU A 215 -12.53 6.42 -6.33
CA LEU A 215 -12.18 6.16 -7.73
C LEU A 215 -11.48 4.80 -7.82
N VAL A 216 -12.08 3.86 -8.52
CA VAL A 216 -11.53 2.52 -8.73
C VAL A 216 -11.12 2.40 -10.19
N PHE A 217 -9.84 2.18 -10.45
CA PHE A 217 -9.37 1.87 -11.79
C PHE A 217 -9.53 0.39 -12.06
N ARG A 218 -10.17 0.05 -13.18
CA ARG A 218 -10.38 -1.34 -13.58
C ARG A 218 -9.05 -2.02 -13.85
N SER A 219 -8.84 -3.19 -13.30
CA SER A 219 -7.66 -4.00 -13.57
C SER A 219 -7.69 -4.60 -14.97
N GLY A 220 -6.52 -4.86 -15.54
CA GLY A 220 -6.39 -5.48 -16.87
C GLY A 220 -6.97 -6.89 -16.91
N ALA A 221 -7.49 -7.29 -18.07
CA ALA A 221 -8.11 -8.61 -18.24
C ALA A 221 -7.09 -9.76 -18.05
N SER A 222 -5.81 -9.52 -18.31
CA SER A 222 -4.73 -10.50 -18.17
C SER A 222 -4.05 -10.50 -16.80
N ASP A 223 -4.42 -9.58 -15.89
CA ASP A 223 -3.81 -9.47 -14.57
C ASP A 223 -4.39 -10.49 -13.60
N PHE A 224 -3.62 -11.52 -13.31
CA PHE A 224 -4.02 -12.60 -12.40
C PHE A 224 -3.71 -12.30 -10.92
N ASN A 225 -2.93 -11.27 -10.62
CA ASN A 225 -2.64 -10.83 -9.24
C ASN A 225 -3.67 -9.80 -8.74
N HIS A 226 -4.19 -8.99 -9.69
CA HIS A 226 -5.16 -7.94 -9.44
C HIS A 226 -6.31 -8.14 -10.41
N THR A 227 -7.16 -9.13 -10.17
CA THR A 227 -8.14 -9.55 -11.16
C THR A 227 -9.14 -8.43 -11.49
N ARG A 228 -9.55 -8.38 -12.76
CA ARG A 228 -10.59 -7.43 -13.22
C ARG A 228 -11.84 -7.55 -12.37
N ALA A 229 -12.26 -8.78 -12.07
CA ALA A 229 -13.43 -9.06 -11.25
C ALA A 229 -13.30 -8.43 -9.85
N THR A 230 -12.10 -8.42 -9.24
CA THR A 230 -11.90 -7.80 -7.92
C THR A 230 -12.10 -6.28 -7.96
N SER A 231 -11.59 -5.60 -9.00
CA SER A 231 -11.79 -4.15 -9.15
C SER A 231 -13.26 -3.79 -9.40
N GLU A 232 -13.98 -4.58 -10.21
CA GLU A 232 -15.41 -4.41 -10.48
C GLU A 232 -16.25 -4.67 -9.23
N GLN A 233 -15.96 -5.74 -8.49
CA GLN A 233 -16.64 -6.07 -7.25
C GLN A 233 -16.40 -5.01 -6.16
N LEU A 234 -15.17 -4.50 -6.04
CA LEU A 234 -14.88 -3.44 -5.08
C LEU A 234 -15.65 -2.16 -5.41
N ALA A 235 -15.70 -1.76 -6.69
CA ALA A 235 -16.47 -0.60 -7.09
C ALA A 235 -17.99 -0.78 -6.83
N ALA A 236 -18.52 -2.00 -6.96
CA ALA A 236 -19.90 -2.30 -6.62
C ALA A 236 -20.17 -2.38 -5.10
N LEU A 237 -19.13 -2.68 -4.31
CA LEU A 237 -19.22 -2.81 -2.86
C LEU A 237 -19.24 -1.45 -2.16
N LEU A 238 -18.44 -0.50 -2.65
CA LEU A 238 -18.31 0.84 -2.08
C LEU A 238 -19.50 1.72 -2.46
N PRO A 239 -20.17 2.39 -1.51
CA PRO A 239 -21.41 3.13 -1.77
C PRO A 239 -21.26 4.32 -2.72
N ASP A 240 -20.12 4.99 -2.71
CA ASP A 240 -19.81 6.17 -3.52
C ASP A 240 -18.55 5.93 -4.34
N ALA A 241 -18.59 4.92 -5.22
CA ALA A 241 -17.48 4.56 -6.09
C ALA A 241 -17.78 4.79 -7.56
N ARG A 242 -16.77 5.30 -8.26
CA ARG A 242 -16.73 5.38 -9.71
C ARG A 242 -15.69 4.40 -10.25
N LEU A 243 -16.10 3.49 -11.15
CA LEU A 243 -15.20 2.60 -11.87
C LEU A 243 -14.79 3.25 -13.19
N VAL A 244 -13.49 3.33 -13.45
CA VAL A 244 -12.93 3.93 -14.67
C VAL A 244 -11.85 3.06 -15.29
N GLU A 245 -11.60 3.24 -16.60
CA GLU A 245 -10.45 2.60 -17.25
C GLU A 245 -9.15 3.35 -16.85
N PRO A 246 -8.06 2.63 -16.60
CA PRO A 246 -6.77 3.25 -16.35
C PRO A 246 -6.20 3.88 -17.64
N PRO A 247 -5.25 4.82 -17.55
CA PRO A 247 -4.61 5.44 -18.72
C PRO A 247 -3.64 4.52 -19.47
N TRP A 248 -3.57 3.25 -19.09
CA TRP A 248 -2.75 2.21 -19.72
C TRP A 248 -3.60 1.03 -20.19
N GLY A 249 -3.02 0.13 -20.98
CA GLY A 249 -3.73 -1.03 -21.53
C GLY A 249 -3.82 -2.22 -20.57
N ASP A 250 -4.59 -3.22 -20.97
CA ASP A 250 -4.88 -4.45 -20.23
C ASP A 250 -3.64 -5.22 -19.77
N GLY A 251 -2.55 -5.16 -20.53
CA GLY A 251 -1.31 -5.88 -20.26
C GLY A 251 -0.30 -5.15 -19.37
N GLU A 252 -0.60 -3.96 -18.89
CA GLU A 252 0.38 -3.12 -18.16
C GLU A 252 1.07 -3.84 -17.01
N TRP A 253 0.30 -4.47 -16.12
CA TRP A 253 0.88 -5.21 -14.99
C TRP A 253 1.84 -6.30 -15.44
N ASN A 254 1.40 -7.16 -16.37
CA ASN A 254 2.22 -8.27 -16.85
C ASN A 254 3.46 -7.78 -17.60
N HIS A 255 3.33 -6.72 -18.41
CA HIS A 255 4.44 -6.09 -19.11
C HIS A 255 5.48 -5.55 -18.11
N ARG A 256 5.05 -4.78 -17.11
CA ARG A 256 5.94 -4.20 -16.10
C ARG A 256 6.57 -5.25 -15.19
N SER A 257 5.81 -6.28 -14.81
CA SER A 257 6.32 -7.38 -14.00
C SER A 257 7.37 -8.23 -14.73
N ALA A 258 7.19 -8.45 -16.03
CA ALA A 258 8.13 -9.20 -16.85
C ALA A 258 9.41 -8.41 -17.15
N ALA A 259 9.35 -7.10 -17.25
CA ALA A 259 10.46 -6.21 -17.55
C ALA A 259 11.40 -5.95 -16.36
N ARG A 260 11.36 -6.76 -15.31
CA ARG A 260 12.19 -6.60 -14.10
C ARG A 260 13.65 -7.02 -14.34
N PRO A 261 14.62 -6.09 -14.49
CA PRO A 261 16.03 -6.42 -14.37
C PRO A 261 16.34 -6.80 -12.91
N GLY A 262 16.88 -7.96 -12.67
CA GLY A 262 17.31 -8.40 -11.33
C GLY A 262 16.21 -8.69 -10.31
N GLY A 263 14.92 -8.72 -10.71
CA GLY A 263 13.80 -9.13 -9.85
C GLY A 263 13.32 -8.08 -8.81
N ARG A 264 13.86 -6.88 -8.79
CA ARG A 264 13.48 -5.82 -7.82
C ARG A 264 12.41 -4.83 -8.31
N GLY A 265 11.73 -5.11 -9.43
CA GLY A 265 10.59 -4.31 -9.89
C GLY A 265 10.91 -2.89 -10.36
N GLU A 266 12.16 -2.62 -10.73
CA GLU A 266 12.53 -1.37 -11.38
C GLU A 266 11.65 -1.17 -12.61
N GLY A 267 10.89 -0.08 -12.60
CA GLY A 267 9.94 0.22 -13.67
C GLY A 267 8.50 -0.23 -13.44
N LEU A 268 8.18 -0.92 -12.33
CA LEU A 268 6.80 -1.37 -12.05
C LEU A 268 5.80 -0.20 -12.01
N PHE A 269 6.18 0.94 -11.44
CA PHE A 269 5.33 2.10 -11.26
C PHE A 269 5.58 3.24 -12.27
N ILE A 270 6.43 3.02 -13.28
CA ILE A 270 6.80 4.07 -14.27
C ILE A 270 5.57 4.64 -15.00
N GLY A 271 4.49 3.86 -15.18
CA GLY A 271 3.24 4.32 -15.77
C GLY A 271 2.38 5.22 -14.86
N TRP A 272 2.66 5.28 -13.56
CA TRP A 272 1.81 5.98 -12.59
C TRP A 272 1.64 7.49 -12.82
N PRO A 273 2.63 8.25 -13.30
CA PRO A 273 2.44 9.67 -13.59
C PRO A 273 1.28 9.96 -14.55
N ALA A 274 0.93 9.02 -15.43
CA ALA A 274 -0.22 9.16 -16.33
C ALA A 274 -1.59 9.19 -15.59
N LEU A 275 -1.63 8.77 -14.32
CA LEU A 275 -2.84 8.87 -13.48
C LEU A 275 -3.14 10.33 -13.06
N ALA A 276 -2.12 11.20 -12.97
CA ALA A 276 -2.27 12.52 -12.37
C ALA A 276 -3.42 13.37 -12.94
N PRO A 277 -3.64 13.46 -14.25
CA PRO A 277 -4.76 14.22 -14.80
C PRO A 277 -6.13 13.67 -14.40
N VAL A 278 -6.28 12.33 -14.38
CA VAL A 278 -7.55 11.66 -14.05
C VAL A 278 -7.84 11.82 -12.55
N LEU A 279 -6.81 11.60 -11.71
CA LEU A 279 -6.90 11.78 -10.26
C LEU A 279 -7.28 13.21 -9.89
N GLN A 280 -6.64 14.21 -10.52
CA GLN A 280 -6.92 15.62 -10.27
C GLN A 280 -8.36 15.98 -10.66
N ALA A 281 -8.79 15.63 -11.88
CA ALA A 281 -10.14 15.94 -12.34
C ALA A 281 -11.21 15.32 -11.45
N TRP A 282 -11.02 14.07 -11.02
CA TRP A 282 -11.93 13.42 -10.10
C TRP A 282 -11.93 14.10 -8.72
N ALA A 283 -10.78 14.46 -8.18
CA ALA A 283 -10.70 15.08 -6.87
C ALA A 283 -11.33 16.48 -6.86
N ASP A 284 -11.20 17.25 -7.95
CA ASP A 284 -11.83 18.57 -8.09
C ASP A 284 -13.36 18.47 -8.17
N GLU A 285 -13.87 17.42 -8.81
CA GLU A 285 -15.30 17.16 -8.93
C GLU A 285 -15.93 16.66 -7.63
N MET A 286 -15.31 15.64 -7.00
CA MET A 286 -15.93 14.85 -5.93
C MET A 286 -15.54 15.29 -4.52
N VAL A 287 -14.31 15.80 -4.37
CA VAL A 287 -13.75 16.19 -3.06
C VAL A 287 -13.86 17.70 -2.80
N GLY A 288 -14.25 18.47 -3.83
CA GLY A 288 -14.34 19.94 -3.81
C GLY A 288 -12.98 20.60 -4.04
N SER A 289 -13.01 21.89 -4.38
CA SER A 289 -11.79 22.69 -4.48
C SER A 289 -11.22 22.97 -3.07
N PRO A 290 -9.89 23.03 -2.89
CA PRO A 290 -9.32 23.50 -1.63
C PRO A 290 -9.78 24.93 -1.36
N ALA A 291 -10.13 25.23 -0.11
CA ALA A 291 -10.54 26.55 0.33
C ALA A 291 -9.36 27.55 0.31
#